data_9c9a4737a71870b74aac5f16964a06ae
#
_entry.id   9c9a4737a71870b74aac5f16964a06ae
#
_cell.length_a   1.000
_cell.length_b   1.000
_cell.length_c   1.000
_cell.angle_alpha   90.00
_cell.angle_beta   90.00
_cell.angle_gamma   90.00
#
_symmetry.space_group_name_H-M   'P 1'
#
loop_
_entity.id
_entity.type
_entity.pdbx_description
1 polymer ?
#
loop_
_entity_poly.entity_id
_entity_poly.type
_entity_poly.pdbx_seq_one_letter_code
_entity_poly.pdbx_strand_id
1 'polypeptide(L)'
;VKPARLLLNYIHDAIAKLGLPAELVQMVPSPPSKLKTQKLMQLADLVVVTGSQSNVRAGYMSCTPAIGVGAGNVVTIIDETADLNDAATKIAASKTFDNATSCSSENSLVVVEPIYDQMIAALANAGGFLLNEEQSQLVQSVHWQNGKMTTTLLAQDIDKVLDATGLDKTAPNNTQFLILPQS
;
A
#
# COMPACT_ATOMS: atom_id res chain seq x y z
N VAL A 1 0.16 13.65 -13.02
CA VAL A 1 0.56 13.79 -14.44
C VAL A 1 2.00 14.28 -14.59
N LYS A 2 2.43 15.32 -13.83
CA LYS A 2 3.83 15.85 -13.94
C LYS A 2 4.90 14.80 -13.58
N PRO A 3 4.80 14.04 -12.44
CA PRO A 3 5.79 13.01 -12.12
C PRO A 3 5.88 11.90 -13.17
N ALA A 4 4.73 11.41 -13.66
CA ALA A 4 4.71 10.36 -14.68
C ALA A 4 5.38 10.80 -16.00
N ARG A 5 5.20 12.06 -16.40
CA ARG A 5 5.87 12.60 -17.59
C ARG A 5 7.37 12.72 -17.39
N LEU A 6 7.81 13.14 -16.20
CA LEU A 6 9.24 13.21 -15.87
C LEU A 6 9.88 11.82 -15.94
N LEU A 7 9.23 10.82 -15.34
CA LEU A 7 9.69 9.43 -15.42
C LEU A 7 9.76 8.94 -16.87
N LEU A 8 8.74 9.22 -17.69
CA LEU A 8 8.74 8.86 -19.11
C LEU A 8 9.93 9.49 -19.85
N ASN A 9 10.26 10.75 -19.58
CA ASN A 9 11.42 11.40 -20.19
C ASN A 9 12.73 10.67 -19.82
N TYR A 10 12.92 10.32 -18.54
CA TYR A 10 14.11 9.55 -18.13
C TYR A 10 14.18 8.19 -18.81
N ILE A 11 13.04 7.51 -18.99
CA ILE A 11 12.99 6.24 -19.72
C ILE A 11 13.37 6.47 -21.19
N HIS A 12 12.81 7.49 -21.84
CA HIS A 12 13.16 7.81 -23.23
C HIS A 12 14.64 8.15 -23.40
N ASP A 13 15.22 8.91 -22.49
CA ASP A 13 16.66 9.22 -22.51
C ASP A 13 17.53 7.95 -22.35
N ALA A 14 17.07 7.00 -21.52
CA ALA A 14 17.77 5.75 -21.31
C ALA A 14 17.71 4.84 -22.56
N ILE A 15 16.50 4.65 -23.13
CA ILE A 15 16.33 3.79 -24.31
C ILE A 15 16.98 4.38 -25.57
N ALA A 16 17.00 5.71 -25.69
CA ALA A 16 17.69 6.39 -26.79
C ALA A 16 19.22 6.10 -26.80
N LYS A 17 19.85 6.01 -25.61
CA LYS A 17 21.26 5.61 -25.47
C LYS A 17 21.54 4.20 -25.98
N LEU A 18 20.51 3.36 -26.04
CA LEU A 18 20.58 1.99 -26.57
C LEU A 18 20.20 1.91 -28.06
N GLY A 19 19.93 3.04 -28.71
CA GLY A 19 19.49 3.09 -30.10
C GLY A 19 18.07 2.55 -30.33
N LEU A 20 17.24 2.51 -29.27
CA LEU A 20 15.87 2.01 -29.34
C LEU A 20 14.87 3.15 -29.56
N PRO A 21 13.73 2.89 -30.23
CA PRO A 21 12.73 3.92 -30.50
C PRO A 21 11.97 4.31 -29.23
N ALA A 22 11.65 5.61 -29.10
CA ALA A 22 10.92 6.14 -27.94
C ALA A 22 9.50 5.58 -27.82
N GLU A 23 8.93 5.13 -28.92
CA GLU A 23 7.59 4.55 -29.02
C GLU A 23 7.44 3.23 -28.24
N LEU A 24 8.55 2.60 -27.79
CA LEU A 24 8.50 1.42 -26.94
C LEU A 24 7.79 1.68 -25.60
N VAL A 25 7.86 2.90 -25.06
CA VAL A 25 7.17 3.29 -23.83
C VAL A 25 6.39 4.56 -24.07
N GLN A 26 5.09 4.47 -23.91
CA GLN A 26 4.19 5.58 -24.20
C GLN A 26 3.27 5.87 -23.03
N MET A 27 2.74 7.07 -23.01
CA MET A 27 1.74 7.50 -22.01
C MET A 27 0.56 8.16 -22.71
N VAL A 28 -0.64 7.83 -22.25
CA VAL A 28 -1.86 8.49 -22.76
C VAL A 28 -1.76 10.01 -22.55
N PRO A 29 -2.01 10.81 -23.59
CA PRO A 29 -1.91 12.26 -23.51
C PRO A 29 -2.86 12.86 -22.49
N SER A 30 -2.36 13.85 -21.73
CA SER A 30 -3.16 14.64 -20.79
C SER A 30 -4.19 15.54 -21.53
N PRO A 31 -5.38 15.78 -20.94
CA PRO A 31 -5.88 15.21 -19.70
C PRO A 31 -6.30 13.75 -19.84
N PRO A 32 -6.07 12.91 -18.78
CA PRO A 32 -6.58 11.54 -18.77
C PRO A 32 -8.11 11.54 -18.74
N SER A 33 -8.73 10.54 -19.38
CA SER A 33 -10.17 10.35 -19.32
C SER A 33 -10.52 8.87 -19.40
N LYS A 34 -11.69 8.50 -18.86
CA LYS A 34 -12.19 7.11 -18.93
C LYS A 34 -12.30 6.63 -20.39
N LEU A 35 -12.73 7.51 -21.29
CA LEU A 35 -12.87 7.18 -22.72
C LEU A 35 -11.51 6.85 -23.35
N LYS A 36 -10.47 7.64 -23.07
CA LYS A 36 -9.12 7.38 -23.58
C LYS A 36 -8.57 6.05 -23.04
N THR A 37 -8.77 5.80 -21.74
CA THR A 37 -8.34 4.53 -21.12
C THR A 37 -9.07 3.34 -21.74
N GLN A 38 -10.38 3.43 -21.91
CA GLN A 38 -11.17 2.38 -22.54
C GLN A 38 -10.71 2.12 -23.98
N LYS A 39 -10.47 3.18 -24.75
CA LYS A 39 -10.00 3.03 -26.13
C LYS A 39 -8.60 2.42 -26.19
N LEU A 40 -7.71 2.80 -25.28
CA LEU A 40 -6.38 2.17 -25.17
C LEU A 40 -6.49 0.68 -24.89
N MET A 41 -7.30 0.29 -23.90
CA MET A 41 -7.52 -1.13 -23.58
C MET A 41 -8.06 -1.93 -24.75
N GLN A 42 -8.95 -1.34 -25.56
CA GLN A 42 -9.50 -2.00 -26.76
C GLN A 42 -8.50 -2.13 -27.91
N LEU A 43 -7.47 -1.30 -27.96
CA LEU A 43 -6.45 -1.30 -29.02
C LEU A 43 -5.19 -2.09 -28.63
N ALA A 44 -5.06 -2.47 -27.38
CA ALA A 44 -3.93 -3.24 -26.89
C ALA A 44 -4.10 -4.74 -27.20
N ASP A 45 -3.00 -5.46 -27.33
CA ASP A 45 -3.00 -6.92 -27.48
C ASP A 45 -3.14 -7.63 -26.12
N LEU A 46 -2.66 -6.97 -25.05
CA LEU A 46 -2.77 -7.43 -23.67
C LEU A 46 -2.96 -6.23 -22.74
N VAL A 47 -3.90 -6.34 -21.81
CA VAL A 47 -4.14 -5.36 -20.75
C VAL A 47 -3.61 -5.89 -19.42
N VAL A 48 -2.74 -5.14 -18.77
CA VAL A 48 -2.38 -5.39 -17.38
C VAL A 48 -2.95 -4.26 -16.54
N VAL A 49 -3.84 -4.58 -15.59
CA VAL A 49 -4.53 -3.59 -14.78
C VAL A 49 -4.40 -3.89 -13.29
N THR A 50 -3.97 -2.88 -12.53
CA THR A 50 -3.91 -2.93 -11.06
C THR A 50 -4.73 -1.79 -10.47
N GLY A 51 -5.18 -1.96 -9.23
CA GLY A 51 -5.87 -0.94 -8.47
C GLY A 51 -7.28 -1.34 -8.02
N SER A 52 -8.25 -0.44 -8.12
CA SER A 52 -9.60 -0.69 -7.62
C SER A 52 -10.32 -1.81 -8.38
N GLN A 53 -11.23 -2.50 -7.71
CA GLN A 53 -12.06 -3.54 -8.34
C GLN A 53 -12.80 -3.02 -9.59
N SER A 54 -13.22 -1.76 -9.58
CA SER A 54 -13.87 -1.15 -10.75
C SER A 54 -12.91 -1.02 -11.95
N ASN A 55 -11.64 -0.72 -11.72
CA ASN A 55 -10.64 -0.66 -12.78
C ASN A 55 -10.33 -2.05 -13.33
N VAL A 56 -10.16 -3.03 -12.46
CA VAL A 56 -9.93 -4.43 -12.85
C VAL A 56 -11.11 -4.96 -13.68
N ARG A 57 -12.33 -4.70 -13.22
CA ARG A 57 -13.53 -5.06 -13.99
C ARG A 57 -13.56 -4.38 -15.36
N ALA A 58 -13.19 -3.11 -15.45
CA ALA A 58 -13.12 -2.41 -16.73
C ALA A 58 -12.09 -3.04 -17.69
N GLY A 59 -10.95 -3.51 -17.15
CA GLY A 59 -9.95 -4.26 -17.92
C GLY A 59 -10.53 -5.55 -18.52
N TYR A 60 -11.15 -6.37 -17.70
CA TYR A 60 -11.80 -7.62 -18.19
C TYR A 60 -12.95 -7.37 -19.16
N MET A 61 -13.66 -6.26 -19.02
CA MET A 61 -14.77 -5.89 -19.93
C MET A 61 -14.32 -5.15 -21.19
N SER A 62 -13.02 -4.94 -21.39
CA SER A 62 -12.49 -4.30 -22.59
C SER A 62 -12.55 -5.16 -23.86
N CYS A 63 -12.87 -6.45 -23.73
CA CYS A 63 -12.80 -7.48 -24.77
C CYS A 63 -11.38 -7.77 -25.28
N THR A 64 -10.37 -7.30 -24.56
CA THR A 64 -8.95 -7.61 -24.80
C THR A 64 -8.48 -8.60 -23.72
N PRO A 65 -7.58 -9.55 -24.01
CA PRO A 65 -6.97 -10.37 -22.98
C PRO A 65 -6.42 -9.51 -21.85
N ALA A 66 -6.79 -9.84 -20.60
CA ALA A 66 -6.46 -8.98 -19.47
C ALA A 66 -5.94 -9.79 -18.28
N ILE A 67 -4.92 -9.24 -17.60
CA ILE A 67 -4.42 -9.69 -16.30
C ILE A 67 -4.76 -8.58 -15.29
N GLY A 68 -5.68 -8.89 -14.37
CA GLY A 68 -6.16 -7.92 -13.38
C GLY A 68 -5.75 -8.30 -11.97
N VAL A 69 -5.21 -7.34 -11.22
CA VAL A 69 -4.92 -7.46 -9.79
C VAL A 69 -5.70 -6.38 -9.05
N GLY A 70 -6.69 -6.80 -8.28
CA GLY A 70 -7.55 -5.92 -7.50
C GLY A 70 -6.95 -5.53 -6.16
N ALA A 71 -7.80 -5.02 -5.28
CA ALA A 71 -7.42 -4.74 -3.91
C ALA A 71 -7.03 -6.04 -3.20
N GLY A 72 -5.86 -6.02 -2.58
CA GLY A 72 -5.34 -7.11 -1.75
C GLY A 72 -5.31 -6.72 -0.27
N ASN A 73 -5.33 -7.72 0.59
CA ASN A 73 -5.03 -7.60 2.00
C ASN A 73 -4.09 -8.74 2.37
N VAL A 74 -2.84 -8.44 2.60
CA VAL A 74 -1.84 -9.45 2.95
C VAL A 74 -2.05 -9.86 4.41
N VAL A 75 -2.28 -11.14 4.60
CA VAL A 75 -2.40 -11.77 5.93
C VAL A 75 -1.17 -12.60 6.20
N THR A 76 -0.54 -12.36 7.32
CA THR A 76 0.62 -13.13 7.81
C THR A 76 0.18 -13.96 9.00
N ILE A 77 0.42 -15.27 8.95
CA ILE A 77 0.15 -16.19 10.06
C ILE A 77 1.47 -16.48 10.76
N ILE A 78 1.50 -16.33 12.08
CA ILE A 78 2.68 -16.52 12.91
C ILE A 78 2.34 -17.58 13.96
N ASP A 79 3.03 -18.70 13.90
CA ASP A 79 2.89 -19.82 14.80
C ASP A 79 4.13 -20.00 15.70
N GLU A 80 4.12 -21.02 16.56
CA GLU A 80 5.17 -21.29 17.55
C GLU A 80 6.52 -21.68 16.94
N THR A 81 6.57 -21.97 15.64
CA THR A 81 7.82 -22.32 14.94
C THR A 81 8.57 -21.09 14.41
N ALA A 82 7.94 -19.91 14.48
CA ALA A 82 8.52 -18.68 13.96
C ALA A 82 9.63 -18.13 14.88
N ASP A 83 10.70 -17.61 14.27
CA ASP A 83 11.60 -16.68 14.97
C ASP A 83 10.91 -15.31 15.07
N LEU A 84 10.44 -14.97 16.25
CA LEU A 84 9.59 -13.79 16.46
C LEU A 84 10.35 -12.48 16.23
N ASN A 85 11.65 -12.42 16.51
CA ASN A 85 12.43 -11.20 16.29
C ASN A 85 12.70 -10.97 14.79
N ASP A 86 13.05 -12.05 14.08
CA ASP A 86 13.21 -12.00 12.61
C ASP A 86 11.89 -11.65 11.92
N ALA A 87 10.79 -12.27 12.35
CA ALA A 87 9.44 -11.98 11.84
C ALA A 87 9.05 -10.50 12.07
N ALA A 88 9.23 -9.99 13.29
CA ALA A 88 8.94 -8.60 13.62
C ALA A 88 9.77 -7.61 12.80
N THR A 89 11.04 -7.89 12.60
CA THR A 89 11.95 -7.07 11.79
C THR A 89 11.50 -7.02 10.33
N LYS A 90 11.15 -8.17 9.76
CA LYS A 90 10.67 -8.27 8.36
C LYS A 90 9.32 -7.58 8.17
N ILE A 91 8.40 -7.76 9.11
CA ILE A 91 7.08 -7.09 9.10
C ILE A 91 7.27 -5.57 9.19
N ALA A 92 8.10 -5.09 10.11
CA ALA A 92 8.37 -3.66 10.24
C ALA A 92 8.97 -3.09 8.95
N ALA A 93 10.00 -3.72 8.40
CA ALA A 93 10.63 -3.29 7.16
C ALA A 93 9.66 -3.24 5.97
N SER A 94 8.82 -4.25 5.84
CA SER A 94 7.80 -4.32 4.77
C SER A 94 6.68 -3.30 4.99
N LYS A 95 6.19 -3.15 6.22
CA LYS A 95 5.09 -2.23 6.54
C LYS A 95 5.47 -0.76 6.43
N THR A 96 6.71 -0.41 6.75
CA THR A 96 7.20 0.97 6.70
C THR A 96 7.75 1.36 5.32
N PHE A 97 7.98 0.39 4.43
CA PHE A 97 8.41 0.65 3.08
C PHE A 97 7.37 1.53 2.35
N ASP A 98 7.84 2.65 1.83
CA ASP A 98 7.04 3.61 1.06
C ASP A 98 5.71 4.00 1.76
N ASN A 99 5.77 4.19 3.08
CA ASN A 99 4.63 4.55 3.93
C ASN A 99 3.42 3.60 3.75
N ALA A 100 3.69 2.30 3.70
CA ALA A 100 2.69 1.24 3.53
C ALA A 100 1.85 1.32 2.24
N THR A 101 2.34 1.98 1.20
CA THR A 101 1.63 2.06 -0.09
C THR A 101 1.76 0.79 -0.93
N SER A 102 2.72 -0.09 -0.61
CA SER A 102 2.88 -1.35 -1.30
C SER A 102 1.68 -2.27 -1.04
N CYS A 103 1.07 -2.78 -2.12
CA CYS A 103 -0.02 -3.76 -2.03
C CYS A 103 0.43 -5.13 -1.50
N SER A 104 1.74 -5.38 -1.40
CA SER A 104 2.35 -6.59 -0.84
C SER A 104 2.77 -6.45 0.61
N SER A 105 2.59 -5.28 1.25
CA SER A 105 2.90 -5.12 2.67
C SER A 105 1.85 -5.79 3.56
N GLU A 106 2.29 -6.34 4.68
CA GLU A 106 1.44 -7.01 5.65
C GLU A 106 0.42 -6.03 6.25
N ASN A 107 -0.87 -6.36 6.15
CA ASN A 107 -1.97 -5.56 6.68
C ASN A 107 -2.65 -6.21 7.88
N SER A 108 -2.60 -7.54 7.95
CA SER A 108 -3.19 -8.30 9.05
C SER A 108 -2.22 -9.37 9.54
N LEU A 109 -2.10 -9.47 10.85
CA LEU A 109 -1.32 -10.51 11.50
C LEU A 109 -2.27 -11.44 12.26
N VAL A 110 -2.16 -12.73 12.02
CA VAL A 110 -2.84 -13.79 12.78
C VAL A 110 -1.77 -14.48 13.61
N VAL A 111 -1.78 -14.23 14.90
CA VAL A 111 -0.78 -14.79 15.84
C VAL A 111 -1.48 -15.81 16.71
N VAL A 112 -0.90 -17.02 16.83
CA VAL A 112 -1.46 -18.05 17.71
C VAL A 112 -1.31 -17.62 19.18
N GLU A 113 -2.30 -17.97 19.99
CA GLU A 113 -2.43 -17.49 21.38
C GLU A 113 -1.17 -17.71 22.24
N PRO A 114 -0.48 -18.88 22.20
CA PRO A 114 0.66 -19.13 23.09
C PRO A 114 1.85 -18.18 22.93
N ILE A 115 1.98 -17.55 21.77
CA ILE A 115 3.10 -16.64 21.48
C ILE A 115 2.66 -15.19 21.28
N TYR A 116 1.38 -14.89 21.50
CA TYR A 116 0.81 -13.57 21.22
C TYR A 116 1.56 -12.44 21.93
N ASP A 117 1.72 -12.53 23.26
CA ASP A 117 2.39 -11.49 24.03
C ASP A 117 3.87 -11.31 23.63
N GLN A 118 4.54 -12.42 23.31
CA GLN A 118 5.94 -12.38 22.86
C GLN A 118 6.04 -11.72 21.48
N MET A 119 5.12 -12.00 20.58
CA MET A 119 5.09 -11.37 19.24
C MET A 119 4.77 -9.87 19.34
N ILE A 120 3.83 -9.47 20.19
CA ILE A 120 3.57 -8.05 20.44
C ILE A 120 4.80 -7.33 20.98
N ALA A 121 5.52 -7.95 21.93
CA ALA A 121 6.78 -7.38 22.45
C ALA A 121 7.85 -7.25 21.35
N ALA A 122 8.00 -8.26 20.49
CA ALA A 122 8.93 -8.23 19.37
C ALA A 122 8.56 -7.10 18.35
N LEU A 123 7.28 -6.96 18.03
CA LEU A 123 6.80 -5.87 17.17
C LEU A 123 7.02 -4.49 17.80
N ALA A 124 6.82 -4.34 19.11
CA ALA A 124 7.10 -3.08 19.81
C ALA A 124 8.58 -2.71 19.75
N ASN A 125 9.49 -3.69 19.91
CA ASN A 125 10.92 -3.49 19.74
C ASN A 125 11.29 -3.10 18.30
N ALA A 126 10.53 -3.55 17.32
CA ALA A 126 10.69 -3.21 15.90
C ALA A 126 9.98 -1.88 15.51
N GLY A 127 9.46 -1.11 16.47
CA GLY A 127 8.83 0.19 16.24
C GLY A 127 7.30 0.14 16.10
N GLY A 128 6.66 -0.97 16.45
CA GLY A 128 5.21 -1.08 16.50
C GLY A 128 4.62 -0.44 17.77
N PHE A 129 3.56 0.32 17.64
CA PHE A 129 2.80 0.84 18.76
C PHE A 129 1.43 0.17 18.85
N LEU A 130 1.26 -0.69 19.87
CA LEU A 130 -0.02 -1.35 20.13
C LEU A 130 -1.01 -0.35 20.73
N LEU A 131 -2.11 -0.17 20.04
CA LEU A 131 -3.19 0.74 20.46
C LEU A 131 -4.18 0.03 21.39
N ASN A 132 -4.71 0.78 22.33
CA ASN A 132 -5.90 0.35 23.08
C ASN A 132 -7.16 0.61 22.25
N GLU A 133 -8.33 0.21 22.80
CA GLU A 133 -9.63 0.32 22.12
C GLU A 133 -9.96 1.78 21.74
N GLU A 134 -9.80 2.72 22.67
CA GLU A 134 -10.09 4.15 22.46
C GLU A 134 -9.19 4.74 21.37
N GLN A 135 -7.89 4.45 21.42
CA GLN A 135 -6.91 4.87 20.42
C GLN A 135 -7.20 4.26 19.04
N SER A 136 -7.61 3.00 19.01
CA SER A 136 -7.97 2.31 17.76
C SER A 136 -9.20 2.95 17.10
N GLN A 137 -10.23 3.27 17.88
CA GLN A 137 -11.42 3.98 17.40
C GLN A 137 -11.07 5.37 16.87
N LEU A 138 -10.18 6.09 17.56
CA LEU A 138 -9.70 7.40 17.13
C LEU A 138 -8.99 7.32 15.79
N VAL A 139 -8.04 6.41 15.65
CA VAL A 139 -7.32 6.18 14.37
C VAL A 139 -8.30 5.82 13.25
N GLN A 140 -9.26 4.93 13.51
CA GLN A 140 -10.28 4.57 12.54
C GLN A 140 -11.14 5.77 12.13
N SER A 141 -11.57 6.60 13.06
CA SER A 141 -12.41 7.77 12.79
C SER A 141 -11.74 8.81 11.89
N VAL A 142 -10.42 8.96 12.01
CA VAL A 142 -9.62 9.88 11.20
C VAL A 142 -9.35 9.30 9.80
N HIS A 143 -9.12 7.98 9.71
CA HIS A 143 -8.85 7.32 8.43
C HIS A 143 -10.12 7.04 7.61
N TRP A 144 -11.27 6.83 8.25
CA TRP A 144 -12.51 6.48 7.57
C TRP A 144 -13.61 7.51 7.81
N GLN A 145 -14.07 8.14 6.74
CA GLN A 145 -15.17 9.09 6.78
C GLN A 145 -16.25 8.69 5.77
N ASN A 146 -17.49 8.59 6.24
CA ASN A 146 -18.63 8.17 5.41
C ASN A 146 -18.39 6.85 4.64
N GLY A 147 -17.77 5.87 5.29
CA GLY A 147 -17.48 4.55 4.72
C GLY A 147 -16.40 4.55 3.66
N LYS A 148 -15.62 5.62 3.54
CA LYS A 148 -14.50 5.74 2.60
C LYS A 148 -13.23 6.15 3.34
N MET A 149 -12.11 5.58 2.92
CA MET A 149 -10.81 5.99 3.42
C MET A 149 -10.50 7.42 2.97
N THR A 150 -10.04 8.26 3.91
CA THR A 150 -9.59 9.61 3.60
C THR A 150 -8.27 9.57 2.83
N THR A 151 -8.11 10.48 1.87
CA THR A 151 -6.87 10.58 1.10
C THR A 151 -5.79 11.40 1.80
N THR A 152 -6.14 12.10 2.88
CA THR A 152 -5.27 13.06 3.58
C THR A 152 -4.09 12.38 4.29
N LEU A 153 -4.32 11.19 4.82
CA LEU A 153 -3.33 10.41 5.57
C LEU A 153 -2.76 9.22 4.78
N LEU A 154 -3.21 9.02 3.55
CA LEU A 154 -2.64 7.97 2.70
C LEU A 154 -1.19 8.29 2.33
N ALA A 155 -0.32 7.30 2.49
CA ALA A 155 1.11 7.41 2.16
C ALA A 155 1.81 8.56 2.91
N GLN A 156 1.36 8.89 4.10
CA GLN A 156 2.01 9.90 4.94
C GLN A 156 2.94 9.24 5.95
N ASP A 157 3.95 10.01 6.36
CA ASP A 157 4.85 9.61 7.44
C ASP A 157 4.07 9.39 8.74
N ILE A 158 4.55 8.48 9.57
CA ILE A 158 3.89 8.12 10.84
C ILE A 158 3.66 9.34 11.73
N ASP A 159 4.58 10.31 11.76
CA ASP A 159 4.46 11.52 12.56
C ASP A 159 3.20 12.31 12.22
N LYS A 160 2.84 12.38 10.93
CA LYS A 160 1.59 13.04 10.50
C LYS A 160 0.35 12.28 10.91
N VAL A 161 0.43 10.95 10.97
CA VAL A 161 -0.67 10.12 11.45
C VAL A 161 -0.86 10.30 12.95
N LEU A 162 0.23 10.30 13.71
CA LEU A 162 0.23 10.53 15.15
C LEU A 162 -0.31 11.93 15.51
N ASP A 163 0.14 12.96 14.80
CA ASP A 163 -0.34 14.34 14.99
C ASP A 163 -1.83 14.46 14.67
N ALA A 164 -2.27 13.94 13.52
CA ALA A 164 -3.68 13.99 13.11
C ALA A 164 -4.62 13.22 14.05
N THR A 165 -4.12 12.21 14.75
CA THR A 165 -4.88 11.42 15.72
C THR A 165 -4.68 11.88 17.16
N GLY A 166 -3.80 12.86 17.41
CA GLY A 166 -3.45 13.32 18.76
C GLY A 166 -2.69 12.28 19.60
N LEU A 167 -2.13 11.25 18.97
CA LEU A 167 -1.35 10.20 19.63
C LEU A 167 0.14 10.56 19.77
N ASP A 168 0.58 11.67 19.21
CA ASP A 168 1.95 12.18 19.27
C ASP A 168 2.52 12.28 20.69
N LYS A 169 1.66 12.55 21.68
CA LYS A 169 2.04 12.65 23.10
C LYS A 169 2.12 11.33 23.85
N THR A 170 1.54 10.28 23.31
CA THR A 170 1.41 8.97 23.97
C THR A 170 2.20 7.88 23.28
N ALA A 171 2.49 8.05 22.01
CA ALA A 171 3.27 7.12 21.23
C ALA A 171 4.75 7.11 21.68
N PRO A 172 5.40 5.94 21.73
CA PRO A 172 6.83 5.85 21.94
C PRO A 172 7.62 6.62 20.85
N ASN A 173 8.77 7.20 21.21
CA ASN A 173 9.59 7.99 20.28
C ASN A 173 10.11 7.20 19.06
N ASN A 174 10.18 5.89 19.16
CA ASN A 174 10.62 5.01 18.08
C ASN A 174 9.47 4.43 17.26
N THR A 175 8.24 4.94 17.40
CA THR A 175 7.07 4.43 16.68
C THR A 175 7.26 4.61 15.18
N GLN A 176 7.08 3.53 14.43
CA GLN A 176 7.14 3.50 12.97
C GLN A 176 5.82 3.04 12.34
N PHE A 177 5.02 2.27 13.05
CA PHE A 177 3.71 1.79 12.62
C PHE A 177 2.78 1.51 13.80
N LEU A 178 1.48 1.51 13.52
CA LEU A 178 0.44 1.27 14.53
C LEU A 178 -0.10 -0.16 14.42
N ILE A 179 -0.39 -0.76 15.57
CA ILE A 179 -0.98 -2.09 15.69
C ILE A 179 -2.38 -1.90 16.31
N LEU A 180 -3.41 -2.22 15.54
CA LEU A 180 -4.79 -2.17 15.98
C LEU A 180 -5.24 -3.59 16.31
N PRO A 181 -5.47 -3.94 17.60
CA PRO A 181 -6.00 -5.25 17.95
C PRO A 181 -7.41 -5.39 17.39
N GLN A 182 -7.72 -6.58 16.89
CA GLN A 182 -9.06 -6.95 16.49
C GLN A 182 -9.49 -8.11 17.38
N SER A 183 -10.63 -7.95 18.03
CA SER A 183 -11.30 -8.99 18.83
C SER A 183 -12.18 -9.89 17.95
#